data_b00132d7d63e103a69b59003d1313965
#
_entry.id   b00132d7d63e103a69b59003d1313965
#
_cell.length_a   1.000
_cell.length_b   1.000
_cell.length_c   1.000
_cell.angle_alpha   90.00
_cell.angle_beta   90.00
_cell.angle_gamma   90.00
#
_symmetry.space_group_name_H-M   'P 1'
#
loop_
_entity.id
_entity.type
_entity.pdbx_description
1 polymer ?
#
loop_
_entity_poly.entity_id
_entity_poly.type
_entity_poly.pdbx_seq_one_letter_code
_entity_poly.pdbx_strand_id
1 'polypeptide(L)'
;MLEIKVEGSRRNKKFVEAILPSIVTQLKLDTCKKALLIRLYDECNDNEGTTLDLSAVTGAYLVVIKPKRKLKEIALALAHEMVHVKQMAKGILKSAKNGDHMWAGKRYSKDTAYLSRPWEIEAFSKQELILRRAIEE
;
A
#
# COMPACT_ATOMS: atom_id res chain seq x y z
N MET A 1 12.29 2.91 12.55
CA MET A 1 11.50 1.71 12.38
C MET A 1 10.06 2.07 12.06
N LEU A 2 9.46 1.41 11.10
CA LEU A 2 8.07 1.68 10.72
C LEU A 2 7.12 1.16 11.80
N GLU A 3 6.35 2.07 12.40
CA GLU A 3 5.36 1.70 13.40
C GLU A 3 4.07 1.30 12.69
N ILE A 4 3.56 0.10 12.94
CA ILE A 4 2.43 -0.44 12.20
C ILE A 4 1.29 -0.79 13.15
N LYS A 5 0.09 -0.34 12.77
CA LYS A 5 -1.15 -0.71 13.43
C LYS A 5 -2.11 -1.29 12.41
N VAL A 6 -2.70 -2.43 12.72
CA VAL A 6 -3.67 -3.10 11.86
C VAL A 6 -5.01 -3.14 12.56
N GLU A 7 -6.06 -2.72 11.85
CA GLU A 7 -7.43 -2.74 12.34
C GLU A 7 -8.30 -3.58 11.41
N GLY A 8 -9.16 -4.42 11.98
CA GLY A 8 -10.03 -5.29 11.21
C GLY A 8 -10.54 -6.45 12.05
N SER A 9 -11.21 -7.41 11.41
CA SER A 9 -11.66 -8.62 12.09
C SER A 9 -10.44 -9.39 12.63
N ARG A 10 -10.65 -10.15 13.69
CA ARG A 10 -9.58 -10.91 14.33
C ARG A 10 -8.82 -11.82 13.35
N ARG A 11 -9.58 -12.51 12.50
CA ARG A 11 -8.99 -13.41 11.49
C ARG A 11 -8.10 -12.65 10.51
N ASN A 12 -8.65 -11.57 9.92
CA ASN A 12 -7.93 -10.80 8.89
C ASN A 12 -6.73 -10.07 9.49
N LYS A 13 -6.91 -9.46 10.64
CA LYS A 13 -5.82 -8.77 11.35
C LYS A 13 -4.66 -9.71 11.64
N LYS A 14 -4.96 -10.88 12.16
CA LYS A 14 -3.95 -11.88 12.51
C LYS A 14 -3.16 -12.33 11.28
N PHE A 15 -3.86 -12.56 10.18
CA PHE A 15 -3.24 -12.95 8.92
C PHE A 15 -2.31 -11.85 8.39
N VAL A 16 -2.81 -10.62 8.33
CA VAL A 16 -2.01 -9.48 7.85
C VAL A 16 -0.78 -9.28 8.71
N GLU A 17 -0.92 -9.35 10.03
CA GLU A 17 0.21 -9.19 10.95
C GLU A 17 1.26 -10.29 10.75
N ALA A 18 0.85 -11.47 10.31
CA ALA A 18 1.77 -12.59 10.05
C ALA A 18 2.62 -12.38 8.79
N ILE A 19 2.04 -11.83 7.73
CA ILE A 19 2.77 -11.68 6.45
C ILE A 19 3.45 -10.32 6.31
N LEU A 20 3.06 -9.34 7.09
CA LEU A 20 3.53 -7.97 6.95
C LEU A 20 5.03 -7.79 7.18
N PRO A 21 5.66 -8.45 8.16
CA PRO A 21 7.11 -8.32 8.36
C PRO A 21 7.93 -8.66 7.10
N SER A 22 7.56 -9.72 6.39
CA SER A 22 8.24 -10.07 5.15
C SER A 22 8.06 -8.98 4.09
N ILE A 23 6.84 -8.46 3.94
CA ILE A 23 6.55 -7.41 2.96
C ILE A 23 7.38 -6.16 3.27
N VAL A 24 7.43 -5.75 4.53
CA VAL A 24 8.21 -4.59 4.98
C VAL A 24 9.68 -4.78 4.65
N THR A 25 10.23 -5.96 4.92
CA THR A 25 11.63 -6.27 4.63
C THR A 25 11.91 -6.27 3.13
N GLN A 26 11.05 -6.93 2.35
CA GLN A 26 11.20 -6.98 0.89
C GLN A 26 11.23 -5.58 0.27
N LEU A 27 10.40 -4.66 0.79
CA LEU A 27 10.30 -3.30 0.29
C LEU A 27 11.29 -2.34 0.95
N LYS A 28 12.12 -2.84 1.86
CA LYS A 28 13.12 -2.03 2.59
C LYS A 28 12.49 -0.86 3.33
N LEU A 29 11.35 -1.11 3.96
CA LEU A 29 10.62 -0.12 4.75
C LEU A 29 10.95 -0.21 6.25
N ASP A 30 11.78 -1.15 6.65
CA ASP A 30 12.14 -1.39 8.05
C ASP A 30 12.88 -0.19 8.68
N THR A 31 13.54 0.64 7.88
CA THR A 31 14.22 1.85 8.36
C THR A 31 13.36 3.10 8.30
N CYS A 32 12.14 2.99 7.76
CA CYS A 32 11.22 4.13 7.67
C CYS A 32 10.77 4.55 9.07
N LYS A 33 10.83 5.84 9.38
CA LYS A 33 10.48 6.37 10.71
C LYS A 33 9.05 6.86 10.81
N LYS A 34 8.26 6.67 9.76
CA LYS A 34 6.85 7.05 9.75
C LYS A 34 5.99 5.94 10.33
N ALA A 35 4.71 6.23 10.56
CA ALA A 35 3.76 5.23 11.01
C ALA A 35 2.93 4.73 9.82
N LEU A 36 2.36 3.54 9.97
CA LEU A 36 1.49 2.93 8.97
C LEU A 36 0.25 2.40 9.66
N LEU A 37 -0.91 2.87 9.25
CA LEU A 37 -2.19 2.34 9.69
C LEU A 37 -2.80 1.54 8.54
N ILE A 38 -3.12 0.28 8.81
CA ILE A 38 -3.79 -0.61 7.85
C ILE A 38 -5.19 -0.89 8.37
N ARG A 39 -6.21 -0.56 7.59
CA ARG A 39 -7.61 -0.76 7.95
C ARG A 39 -8.25 -1.74 6.98
N LEU A 40 -8.76 -2.83 7.53
CA LEU A 40 -9.39 -3.90 6.77
C LEU A 40 -10.91 -3.75 6.85
N TYR A 41 -11.42 -2.69 6.23
CA TYR A 41 -12.83 -2.32 6.24
C TYR A 41 -13.32 -2.04 4.82
N ASP A 42 -14.64 -2.12 4.64
CA ASP A 42 -15.28 -1.86 3.35
C ASP A 42 -15.52 -0.35 3.17
N GLU A 43 -14.42 0.41 3.08
CA GLU A 43 -14.44 1.86 2.93
C GLU A 43 -13.90 2.32 1.58
N CYS A 44 -13.51 1.39 0.73
CA CYS A 44 -12.79 1.69 -0.53
C CYS A 44 -13.73 1.89 -1.71
N ASN A 45 -15.03 1.96 -1.49
CA ASN A 45 -16.03 2.01 -2.57
C ASN A 45 -15.83 0.81 -3.50
N ASP A 46 -15.52 1.06 -4.78
CA ASP A 46 -15.35 0.00 -5.77
C ASP A 46 -13.91 -0.53 -5.86
N ASN A 47 -12.98 0.06 -5.11
CA ASN A 47 -11.59 -0.35 -5.16
C ASN A 47 -11.29 -1.49 -4.20
N GLU A 48 -10.32 -2.35 -4.57
CA GLU A 48 -9.84 -3.42 -3.70
C GLU A 48 -9.02 -2.86 -2.54
N GLY A 49 -8.35 -1.74 -2.76
CA GLY A 49 -7.54 -1.08 -1.77
C GLY A 49 -7.21 0.36 -2.15
N THR A 50 -6.74 1.12 -1.18
CA THR A 50 -6.35 2.51 -1.35
C THR A 50 -5.21 2.83 -0.39
N THR A 51 -4.24 3.62 -0.88
CA THR A 51 -3.13 4.11 -0.06
C THR A 51 -3.14 5.63 -0.07
N LEU A 52 -3.10 6.22 1.12
CA LEU A 52 -3.08 7.67 1.29
C LEU A 52 -1.82 8.09 2.05
N ASP A 53 -1.15 9.12 1.56
CA ASP A 53 -0.01 9.71 2.25
C ASP A 53 -0.49 10.84 3.15
N LEU A 54 -0.65 10.55 4.43
CA LEU A 54 -1.01 11.53 5.44
C LEU A 54 0.21 11.93 6.28
N SER A 55 1.41 11.59 5.82
CA SER A 55 2.63 11.74 6.63
C SER A 55 2.98 13.19 6.93
N ALA A 56 2.63 14.12 6.05
CA ALA A 56 2.89 15.55 6.28
C ALA A 56 2.07 16.13 7.43
N VAL A 57 0.89 15.56 7.70
CA VAL A 57 -0.02 16.06 8.74
C VAL A 57 0.03 15.20 10.00
N THR A 58 0.04 13.87 9.83
CA THR A 58 -0.07 12.93 10.95
C THR A 58 1.19 12.10 11.18
N GLY A 59 2.17 12.17 10.29
CA GLY A 59 3.34 11.31 10.34
C GLY A 59 3.07 9.88 9.90
N ALA A 60 1.92 9.60 9.27
CA ALA A 60 1.49 8.25 8.97
C ALA A 60 1.01 8.10 7.52
N TYR A 61 1.16 6.88 7.01
CA TYR A 61 0.49 6.43 5.80
C TYR A 61 -0.76 5.65 6.19
N LEU A 62 -1.80 5.74 5.38
CA LEU A 62 -3.03 4.98 5.59
C LEU A 62 -3.24 4.04 4.41
N VAL A 63 -3.41 2.76 4.72
CA VAL A 63 -3.78 1.74 3.73
C VAL A 63 -5.13 1.18 4.14
N VAL A 64 -6.11 1.26 3.24
CA VAL A 64 -7.43 0.68 3.45
C VAL A 64 -7.61 -0.45 2.45
N ILE A 65 -7.92 -1.63 2.94
CA ILE A 65 -8.11 -2.82 2.11
C ILE A 65 -9.49 -3.39 2.36
N LYS A 66 -10.21 -3.64 1.28
CA LYS A 66 -11.54 -4.25 1.34
C LYS A 66 -11.41 -5.68 1.86
N PRO A 67 -12.11 -6.05 2.93
CA PRO A 67 -12.04 -7.40 3.45
C PRO A 67 -12.67 -8.38 2.45
N LYS A 68 -11.93 -9.45 2.15
CA LYS A 68 -12.35 -10.48 1.22
C LYS A 68 -12.49 -11.81 1.94
N ARG A 69 -13.25 -12.73 1.37
CA ARG A 69 -13.42 -14.07 1.93
C ARG A 69 -12.10 -14.84 1.91
N LYS A 70 -11.35 -14.73 0.80
CA LYS A 70 -10.09 -15.45 0.64
C LYS A 70 -8.93 -14.61 1.14
N LEU A 71 -8.14 -15.18 2.04
CA LEU A 71 -6.96 -14.50 2.59
C LEU A 71 -5.95 -14.15 1.49
N LYS A 72 -5.85 -14.96 0.46
CA LYS A 72 -4.96 -14.70 -0.67
C LYS A 72 -5.31 -13.37 -1.36
N GLU A 73 -6.61 -13.08 -1.49
CA GLU A 73 -7.04 -11.82 -2.12
C GLU A 73 -6.67 -10.62 -1.26
N ILE A 74 -6.82 -10.75 0.06
CA ILE A 74 -6.38 -9.71 1.00
C ILE A 74 -4.88 -9.50 0.90
N ALA A 75 -4.12 -10.59 0.86
CA ALA A 75 -2.66 -10.53 0.78
C ALA A 75 -2.18 -9.87 -0.51
N LEU A 76 -2.83 -10.17 -1.64
CA LEU A 76 -2.47 -9.59 -2.91
C LEU A 76 -2.74 -8.08 -2.95
N ALA A 77 -3.91 -7.67 -2.44
CA ALA A 77 -4.24 -6.25 -2.32
C ALA A 77 -3.26 -5.54 -1.37
N LEU A 78 -2.91 -6.18 -0.25
CA LEU A 78 -1.94 -5.62 0.68
C LEU A 78 -0.57 -5.42 0.02
N ALA A 79 -0.09 -6.42 -0.70
CA ALA A 79 1.19 -6.32 -1.41
C ALA A 79 1.17 -5.16 -2.40
N HIS A 80 0.10 -5.01 -3.15
CA HIS A 80 -0.08 -3.91 -4.10
C HIS A 80 0.00 -2.55 -3.41
N GLU A 81 -0.80 -2.37 -2.33
CA GLU A 81 -0.83 -1.09 -1.62
C GLU A 81 0.48 -0.79 -0.90
N MET A 82 1.18 -1.81 -0.41
CA MET A 82 2.48 -1.59 0.23
C MET A 82 3.55 -1.12 -0.76
N VAL A 83 3.44 -1.48 -2.04
CA VAL A 83 4.32 -0.90 -3.06
C VAL A 83 4.08 0.61 -3.14
N HIS A 84 2.83 1.06 -3.05
CA HIS A 84 2.53 2.50 -3.02
C HIS A 84 3.12 3.19 -1.78
N VAL A 85 3.09 2.54 -0.61
CA VAL A 85 3.74 3.07 0.59
C VAL A 85 5.24 3.28 0.32
N LYS A 86 5.88 2.31 -0.32
CA LYS A 86 7.28 2.42 -0.70
C LYS A 86 7.54 3.60 -1.64
N GLN A 87 6.70 3.75 -2.64
CA GLN A 87 6.82 4.84 -3.62
C GLN A 87 6.70 6.21 -2.94
N MET A 88 5.76 6.33 -2.01
CA MET A 88 5.56 7.56 -1.24
C MET A 88 6.71 7.82 -0.27
N ALA A 89 7.17 6.79 0.42
CA ALA A 89 8.27 6.90 1.38
C ALA A 89 9.58 7.32 0.70
N LYS A 90 9.80 6.88 -0.54
CA LYS A 90 10.96 7.29 -1.34
C LYS A 90 10.79 8.67 -1.98
N GLY A 91 9.59 9.25 -1.92
CA GLY A 91 9.31 10.53 -2.54
C GLY A 91 9.19 10.47 -4.07
N ILE A 92 9.09 9.28 -4.64
CA ILE A 92 8.91 9.11 -6.08
C ILE A 92 7.48 9.43 -6.49
N LEU A 93 6.52 8.98 -5.69
CA LEU A 93 5.10 9.28 -5.89
C LEU A 93 4.68 10.36 -4.91
N LYS A 94 4.13 11.46 -5.43
CA LYS A 94 3.64 12.58 -4.63
C LYS A 94 2.33 13.09 -5.18
N SER A 95 1.49 13.63 -4.30
CA SER A 95 0.28 14.35 -4.72
C SER A 95 0.66 15.71 -5.27
N ALA A 96 -0.07 16.15 -6.28
CA ALA A 96 0.07 17.47 -6.87
C ALA A 96 -1.28 18.20 -6.79
N LYS A 97 -1.29 19.48 -7.22
CA LYS A 97 -2.52 20.28 -7.20
C LYS A 97 -3.58 19.67 -8.11
N ASN A 98 -4.85 19.90 -7.77
CA ASN A 98 -6.02 19.51 -8.57
C ASN A 98 -6.16 17.98 -8.75
N GLY A 99 -5.62 17.19 -7.82
CA GLY A 99 -5.72 15.74 -7.89
C GLY A 99 -4.71 15.08 -8.83
N ASP A 100 -3.82 15.86 -9.43
CA ASP A 100 -2.74 15.31 -10.25
C ASP A 100 -1.69 14.61 -9.37
N HIS A 101 -0.78 13.88 -10.00
CA HIS A 101 0.29 13.17 -9.31
C HIS A 101 1.65 13.52 -9.91
N MET A 102 2.68 13.47 -9.07
CA MET A 102 4.07 13.54 -9.50
C MET A 102 4.68 12.15 -9.40
N TRP A 103 5.36 11.72 -10.45
CA TRP A 103 6.09 10.46 -10.47
C TRP A 103 7.48 10.69 -11.03
N ALA A 104 8.49 10.44 -10.19
CA ALA A 104 9.90 10.62 -10.55
C ALA A 104 10.15 12.02 -11.15
N GLY A 105 9.50 13.04 -10.58
CA GLY A 105 9.64 14.42 -11.02
C GLY A 105 8.78 14.84 -12.19
N LYS A 106 8.01 13.91 -12.77
CA LYS A 106 7.11 14.22 -13.90
C LYS A 106 5.66 14.29 -13.42
N ARG A 107 4.95 15.33 -13.87
CA ARG A 107 3.52 15.51 -13.52
C ARG A 107 2.63 14.66 -14.42
N TYR A 108 1.67 13.97 -13.80
CA TYR A 108 0.64 13.19 -14.48
C TYR A 108 -0.73 13.73 -14.10
N SER A 109 -1.58 13.93 -15.09
CA SER A 109 -2.95 14.38 -14.88
C SER A 109 -3.75 13.37 -14.07
N LYS A 110 -4.66 13.85 -13.23
CA LYS A 110 -5.63 12.99 -12.53
C LYS A 110 -6.46 12.15 -13.49
N ASP A 111 -6.58 12.60 -14.75
CA ASP A 111 -7.35 11.90 -15.78
C ASP A 111 -6.55 10.84 -16.52
N THR A 112 -5.28 10.63 -16.16
CA THR A 112 -4.47 9.55 -16.72
C THR A 112 -5.14 8.21 -16.44
N ALA A 113 -5.31 7.41 -17.50
CA ALA A 113 -5.93 6.08 -17.36
C ALA A 113 -5.21 5.26 -16.31
N TYR A 114 -5.97 4.55 -15.45
CA TYR A 114 -5.44 3.80 -14.33
C TYR A 114 -4.29 2.87 -14.72
N LEU A 115 -4.47 2.09 -15.79
CA LEU A 115 -3.45 1.14 -16.25
C LEU A 115 -2.28 1.80 -16.97
N SER A 116 -2.32 3.11 -17.18
CA SER A 116 -1.22 3.87 -17.78
C SER A 116 -0.40 4.64 -16.73
N ARG A 117 -0.78 4.57 -15.47
CA ARG A 117 -0.07 5.24 -14.37
C ARG A 117 1.16 4.44 -14.00
N PRO A 118 2.36 5.02 -14.06
CA PRO A 118 3.59 4.27 -13.76
C PRO A 118 3.61 3.62 -12.38
N TRP A 119 3.03 4.29 -11.39
CA TRP A 119 2.97 3.75 -10.03
C TRP A 119 2.07 2.52 -9.93
N GLU A 120 1.01 2.44 -10.74
CA GLU A 120 0.16 1.25 -10.79
C GLU A 120 0.83 0.14 -11.57
N ILE A 121 1.50 0.45 -12.67
CA ILE A 121 2.24 -0.53 -13.45
C ILE A 121 3.29 -1.22 -12.56
N GLU A 122 4.03 -0.45 -11.78
CA GLU A 122 5.03 -1.01 -10.86
C GLU A 122 4.38 -1.90 -9.81
N ALA A 123 3.29 -1.43 -9.19
CA ALA A 123 2.61 -2.19 -8.14
C ALA A 123 2.07 -3.52 -8.68
N PHE A 124 1.43 -3.51 -9.84
CA PHE A 124 0.95 -4.74 -10.47
C PHE A 124 2.08 -5.69 -10.83
N SER A 125 3.22 -5.16 -11.29
CA SER A 125 4.35 -6.01 -11.68
C SER A 125 5.03 -6.70 -10.49
N LYS A 126 4.91 -6.14 -9.28
CA LYS A 126 5.62 -6.64 -8.09
C LYS A 126 4.77 -7.40 -7.11
N GLN A 127 3.46 -7.21 -7.14
CA GLN A 127 2.58 -7.72 -6.08
C GLN A 127 2.60 -9.25 -5.93
N GLU A 128 2.65 -9.98 -7.01
CA GLU A 128 2.62 -11.46 -6.97
C GLU A 128 3.88 -12.03 -6.35
N LEU A 129 5.04 -11.51 -6.72
CA LEU A 129 6.31 -11.98 -6.17
C LEU A 129 6.42 -11.65 -4.70
N ILE A 130 5.99 -10.44 -4.30
CA ILE A 130 5.99 -10.03 -2.90
C ILE A 130 5.11 -10.97 -2.09
N LEU A 131 3.91 -11.25 -2.58
CA LEU A 131 2.98 -12.16 -1.90
C LEU A 131 3.57 -13.55 -1.77
N ARG A 132 4.12 -14.09 -2.85
CA ARG A 132 4.71 -15.43 -2.85
C ARG A 132 5.81 -15.55 -1.80
N ARG A 133 6.71 -14.59 -1.74
CA ARG A 133 7.80 -14.60 -0.76
C ARG A 133 7.29 -14.48 0.68
N ALA A 134 6.25 -13.68 0.89
CA ALA A 134 5.67 -13.49 2.22
C ALA A 134 5.00 -14.77 2.75
N ILE A 135 4.39 -15.56 1.86
CA ILE A 135 3.71 -16.80 2.24
C ILE A 135 4.69 -17.96 2.42
N GLU A 136 5.73 -18.02 1.60
CA GLU A 136 6.72 -19.10 1.61
C GLU A 136 7.71 -19.01 2.77
N GLU A 137 7.81 -17.85 3.39
CA GLU A 137 8.65 -17.65 4.58
C GLU A 137 7.89 -18.12 5.85
#